data_848c0c982c842eaee199b4addbba206a
#
_entry.id   848c0c982c842eaee199b4addbba206a
#
_cell.length_a   1.000
_cell.length_b   1.000
_cell.length_c   1.000
_cell.angle_alpha   90.00
_cell.angle_beta   90.00
_cell.angle_gamma   90.00
#
_symmetry.space_group_name_H-M   'P 1'
#
loop_
_entity.id
_entity.type
_entity.pdbx_description
1 polymer ?
#
loop_
_entity_poly.entity_id
_entity_poly.type
_entity_poly.pdbx_seq_one_letter_code
_entity_poly.pdbx_strand_id
1 'polypeptide(L)'
;MCQCSSLKPGPHGAPRSEYWIGLHVLVQTKQAAEVLEREIPGFAAAGINVIIAEVDYNYEFEAHPELRGRDPISKEQVERLVRLCRKHQVKLIPQFQALGHQSWAKSTFPLLTQYPQFDETPGLYPHNDGIYCRSWCPLHPEVNPIVFQLCDELLEAFEAKALHVGMDEVLLIGENSCPRCKGKNRAELFAKAIKDFHEHLVKKRGVEMLMWGDRLLDSASIGYAGWEAADNGTAPAIDMIPKDIIICDWHYGKRDDYPSIPLFLEKGFRVLPTSWRDAEAAAALVDFSLKFGSDKRMLGHLCTLWRAPKDGESAENPAIRIATQRLKNPQ
;
A
#
# COMPACT_ATOMS: atom_id res chain seq x y z
N MET A 1 -4.56 -20.37 27.98
CA MET A 1 -5.79 -19.55 27.73
C MET A 1 -5.37 -18.10 27.90
N CYS A 2 -4.94 -17.43 26.80
CA CYS A 2 -4.72 -16.00 26.81
C CYS A 2 -6.08 -15.32 26.70
N GLN A 3 -6.48 -14.55 27.71
CA GLN A 3 -7.62 -13.66 27.61
C GLN A 3 -7.24 -12.53 26.62
N CYS A 4 -7.78 -12.59 25.41
CA CYS A 4 -7.83 -11.43 24.54
C CYS A 4 -8.68 -10.35 25.22
N SER A 5 -8.04 -9.31 25.73
CA SER A 5 -8.71 -8.08 26.12
C SER A 5 -9.16 -7.36 24.84
N SER A 6 -10.37 -7.64 24.38
CA SER A 6 -10.93 -6.93 23.22
C SER A 6 -11.07 -5.44 23.55
N LEU A 7 -10.39 -4.58 22.79
CA LEU A 7 -10.66 -3.15 22.79
C LEU A 7 -12.15 -2.94 22.52
N LYS A 8 -12.86 -2.38 23.50
CA LYS A 8 -14.28 -2.05 23.32
C LYS A 8 -14.38 -0.77 22.49
N PRO A 9 -15.31 -0.73 21.49
CA PRO A 9 -15.58 0.51 20.78
C PRO A 9 -15.99 1.59 21.79
N GLY A 10 -15.34 2.77 21.68
CA GLY A 10 -15.74 3.95 22.45
C GLY A 10 -16.97 4.64 21.82
N PRO A 11 -17.61 5.61 22.50
CA PRO A 11 -18.65 6.43 21.89
C PRO A 11 -18.06 7.18 20.68
N HIS A 12 -18.87 7.39 19.64
CA HIS A 12 -18.48 8.03 18.39
C HIS A 12 -17.63 9.28 18.65
N GLY A 13 -16.38 9.28 18.14
CA GLY A 13 -15.44 10.35 18.40
C GLY A 13 -15.86 11.65 17.70
N ALA A 14 -15.55 12.79 18.33
CA ALA A 14 -15.70 14.09 17.68
C ALA A 14 -14.87 14.16 16.38
N PRO A 15 -15.32 14.93 15.36
CA PRO A 15 -14.55 15.08 14.13
C PRO A 15 -13.15 15.57 14.46
N ARG A 16 -12.12 14.85 13.96
CA ARG A 16 -10.72 15.28 14.07
C ARG A 16 -10.33 16.00 12.81
N SER A 17 -9.85 17.22 12.93
CA SER A 17 -9.22 17.98 11.84
C SER A 17 -7.96 17.27 11.28
N GLU A 18 -7.50 16.22 11.93
CA GLU A 18 -6.25 15.49 11.65
C GLU A 18 -6.43 14.18 10.90
N TYR A 19 -7.69 13.77 10.58
CA TYR A 19 -7.88 12.52 9.82
C TYR A 19 -7.29 12.63 8.41
N TRP A 20 -6.60 11.57 8.02
CA TRP A 20 -6.23 11.36 6.64
C TRP A 20 -7.48 10.96 5.86
N ILE A 21 -7.82 11.79 4.89
CA ILE A 21 -8.82 11.48 3.87
C ILE A 21 -8.01 11.23 2.61
N GLY A 22 -7.69 9.95 2.42
CA GLY A 22 -6.71 9.51 1.44
C GLY A 22 -7.33 9.06 0.12
N LEU A 23 -6.57 9.23 -0.95
CA LEU A 23 -6.83 8.67 -2.26
C LEU A 23 -5.60 7.96 -2.79
N HIS A 24 -5.74 6.70 -3.19
CA HIS A 24 -4.71 5.94 -3.90
C HIS A 24 -5.02 5.90 -5.40
N VAL A 25 -4.01 6.20 -6.23
CA VAL A 25 -4.12 6.26 -7.68
C VAL A 25 -2.91 5.63 -8.35
N LEU A 26 -3.10 4.99 -9.51
CA LEU A 26 -1.99 4.52 -10.35
C LEU A 26 -1.49 5.69 -11.21
N VAL A 27 -0.19 6.01 -11.10
CA VAL A 27 0.47 7.06 -11.88
C VAL A 27 1.60 6.40 -12.70
N GLN A 28 1.19 5.54 -13.63
CA GLN A 28 2.08 4.64 -14.36
C GLN A 28 2.32 5.07 -15.82
N THR A 29 1.89 6.29 -16.18
CA THR A 29 2.13 6.91 -17.50
C THR A 29 2.20 8.43 -17.38
N LYS A 30 2.82 9.09 -18.36
CA LYS A 30 2.84 10.57 -18.46
C LYS A 30 1.43 11.15 -18.48
N GLN A 31 0.53 10.51 -19.21
CA GLN A 31 -0.88 10.93 -19.28
C GLN A 31 -1.58 10.82 -17.90
N ALA A 32 -1.32 9.74 -17.13
CA ALA A 32 -1.89 9.60 -15.80
C ALA A 32 -1.43 10.73 -14.85
N ALA A 33 -0.16 11.12 -14.94
CA ALA A 33 0.38 12.25 -14.18
C ALA A 33 -0.29 13.58 -14.56
N GLU A 34 -0.53 13.82 -15.86
CA GLU A 34 -1.22 15.02 -16.36
C GLU A 34 -2.68 15.09 -15.90
N VAL A 35 -3.39 13.94 -15.90
CA VAL A 35 -4.76 13.89 -15.37
C VAL A 35 -4.75 14.15 -13.87
N LEU A 36 -3.85 13.51 -13.12
CA LEU A 36 -3.73 13.76 -11.68
C LEU A 36 -3.46 15.25 -11.40
N GLU A 37 -2.56 15.87 -12.16
CA GLU A 37 -2.26 17.31 -12.05
C GLU A 37 -3.52 18.17 -12.17
N ARG A 38 -4.40 17.87 -13.13
CA ARG A 38 -5.67 18.59 -13.29
C ARG A 38 -6.68 18.34 -12.17
N GLU A 39 -6.69 17.12 -11.60
CA GLU A 39 -7.69 16.70 -10.60
C GLU A 39 -7.33 17.08 -9.15
N ILE A 40 -6.06 17.32 -8.83
CA ILE A 40 -5.62 17.68 -7.46
C ILE A 40 -6.46 18.82 -6.85
N PRO A 41 -6.74 19.95 -7.54
CA PRO A 41 -7.59 21.00 -6.97
C PRO A 41 -9.00 20.52 -6.61
N GLY A 42 -9.59 19.67 -7.46
CA GLY A 42 -10.90 19.06 -7.23
C GLY A 42 -10.89 18.09 -6.06
N PHE A 43 -9.87 17.23 -5.95
CA PHE A 43 -9.69 16.32 -4.82
C PHE A 43 -9.53 17.08 -3.50
N ALA A 44 -8.70 18.12 -3.48
CA ALA A 44 -8.54 18.97 -2.30
C ALA A 44 -9.84 19.67 -1.90
N ALA A 45 -10.60 20.22 -2.85
CA ALA A 45 -11.90 20.83 -2.62
C ALA A 45 -12.93 19.81 -2.09
N ALA A 46 -12.89 18.56 -2.56
CA ALA A 46 -13.69 17.46 -2.01
C ALA A 46 -13.28 17.09 -0.59
N GLY A 47 -12.05 17.43 -0.17
CA GLY A 47 -11.52 17.21 1.18
C GLY A 47 -10.46 16.12 1.28
N ILE A 48 -9.97 15.61 0.15
CA ILE A 48 -8.79 14.74 0.12
C ILE A 48 -7.58 15.56 0.59
N ASN A 49 -6.85 15.05 1.58
CA ASN A 49 -5.65 15.68 2.13
C ASN A 49 -4.40 14.79 2.04
N VAL A 50 -4.55 13.55 1.54
CA VAL A 50 -3.46 12.62 1.25
C VAL A 50 -3.70 11.98 -0.10
N ILE A 51 -2.69 11.96 -0.96
CA ILE A 51 -2.68 11.18 -2.20
C ILE A 51 -1.51 10.20 -2.13
N ILE A 52 -1.79 8.91 -2.32
CA ILE A 52 -0.80 7.87 -2.53
C ILE A 52 -0.73 7.61 -4.03
N ALA A 53 0.40 7.94 -4.63
CA ALA A 53 0.65 7.79 -6.06
C ALA A 53 1.51 6.54 -6.32
N GLU A 54 0.89 5.47 -6.82
CA GLU A 54 1.59 4.25 -7.18
C GLU A 54 2.28 4.44 -8.54
N VAL A 55 3.59 4.48 -8.50
CA VAL A 55 4.46 4.77 -9.64
C VAL A 55 5.20 3.53 -10.12
N ASP A 56 5.67 2.71 -9.19
CA ASP A 56 6.46 1.50 -9.46
C ASP A 56 7.69 1.81 -10.32
N TYR A 57 7.84 1.08 -11.43
CA TYR A 57 8.92 1.26 -12.40
C TYR A 57 8.69 2.42 -13.39
N ASN A 58 7.60 3.18 -13.24
CA ASN A 58 7.19 4.18 -14.23
C ASN A 58 7.67 5.61 -13.91
N TYR A 59 8.87 5.73 -13.39
CA TYR A 59 9.61 6.98 -13.21
C TYR A 59 10.91 6.95 -14.04
N GLU A 60 11.42 8.10 -14.44
CA GLU A 60 12.68 8.23 -15.20
C GLU A 60 13.90 8.03 -14.29
N PHE A 61 14.02 6.85 -13.65
CA PHE A 61 15.12 6.50 -12.75
C PHE A 61 16.48 6.71 -13.38
N GLU A 62 17.39 7.39 -12.69
CA GLU A 62 18.75 7.66 -13.16
C GLU A 62 19.72 6.53 -12.78
N ALA A 63 19.59 5.98 -11.54
CA ALA A 63 20.47 4.92 -11.06
C ALA A 63 20.31 3.60 -11.84
N HIS A 64 19.07 3.30 -12.24
CA HIS A 64 18.71 2.07 -12.94
C HIS A 64 17.82 2.34 -14.16
N PRO A 65 18.34 2.98 -15.22
CA PRO A 65 17.57 3.32 -16.41
C PRO A 65 16.99 2.08 -17.14
N GLU A 66 17.61 0.92 -16.97
CA GLU A 66 17.15 -0.36 -17.51
C GLU A 66 15.88 -0.87 -16.84
N LEU A 67 15.51 -0.32 -15.69
CA LEU A 67 14.29 -0.68 -14.96
C LEU A 67 13.11 0.27 -15.22
N ARG A 68 13.28 1.27 -16.08
CA ARG A 68 12.20 2.19 -16.45
C ARG A 68 11.07 1.45 -17.17
N GLY A 69 9.83 1.77 -16.79
CA GLY A 69 8.65 1.36 -17.54
C GLY A 69 8.63 1.95 -18.97
N ARG A 70 7.58 1.63 -19.72
CA ARG A 70 7.51 2.03 -21.15
C ARG A 70 7.26 3.53 -21.37
N ASP A 71 6.50 4.16 -20.46
CA ASP A 71 6.12 5.57 -20.53
C ASP A 71 6.34 6.24 -19.17
N PRO A 72 7.63 6.30 -18.72
CA PRO A 72 7.94 6.76 -17.38
C PRO A 72 7.64 8.26 -17.23
N ILE A 73 7.07 8.63 -16.08
CA ILE A 73 6.87 10.03 -15.70
C ILE A 73 8.22 10.71 -15.49
N SER A 74 8.33 11.95 -15.95
CA SER A 74 9.56 12.72 -15.82
C SER A 74 9.68 13.41 -14.47
N LYS A 75 10.88 13.81 -14.11
CA LYS A 75 11.16 14.60 -12.92
C LYS A 75 10.34 15.90 -12.89
N GLU A 76 10.24 16.60 -14.02
CA GLU A 76 9.47 17.85 -14.13
C GLU A 76 7.96 17.61 -13.90
N GLN A 77 7.42 16.46 -14.36
CA GLN A 77 6.02 16.10 -14.07
C GLN A 77 5.80 15.89 -12.58
N VAL A 78 6.70 15.15 -11.93
CA VAL A 78 6.64 14.94 -10.46
C VAL A 78 6.75 16.27 -9.71
N GLU A 79 7.69 17.14 -10.09
CA GLU A 79 7.84 18.47 -9.47
C GLU A 79 6.57 19.32 -9.60
N ARG A 80 5.84 19.24 -10.73
CA ARG A 80 4.55 19.92 -10.87
C ARG A 80 3.49 19.37 -9.92
N LEU A 81 3.39 18.03 -9.80
CA LEU A 81 2.50 17.38 -8.83
C LEU A 81 2.82 17.80 -7.39
N VAL A 82 4.10 17.78 -7.01
CA VAL A 82 4.55 18.20 -5.67
C VAL A 82 4.18 19.65 -5.38
N ARG A 83 4.47 20.59 -6.30
CA ARG A 83 4.13 22.00 -6.14
C ARG A 83 2.61 22.20 -5.99
N LEU A 84 1.82 21.48 -6.79
CA LEU A 84 0.37 21.60 -6.76
C LEU A 84 -0.23 21.00 -5.49
N CYS A 85 0.21 19.81 -5.07
CA CYS A 85 -0.19 19.21 -3.81
C CYS A 85 0.14 20.11 -2.61
N ARG A 86 1.34 20.68 -2.58
CA ARG A 86 1.75 21.66 -1.54
C ARG A 86 0.85 22.89 -1.53
N LYS A 87 0.54 23.46 -2.71
CA LYS A 87 -0.37 24.60 -2.83
C LYS A 87 -1.76 24.32 -2.26
N HIS A 88 -2.25 23.10 -2.42
CA HIS A 88 -3.57 22.68 -1.95
C HIS A 88 -3.55 21.95 -0.59
N GLN A 89 -2.40 21.94 0.11
CA GLN A 89 -2.23 21.29 1.41
C GLN A 89 -2.54 19.77 1.38
N VAL A 90 -2.26 19.12 0.27
CA VAL A 90 -2.38 17.67 0.09
C VAL A 90 -1.01 17.04 0.30
N LYS A 91 -0.92 16.04 1.18
CA LYS A 91 0.27 15.21 1.34
C LYS A 91 0.37 14.26 0.13
N LEU A 92 1.48 14.29 -0.59
CA LEU A 92 1.76 13.38 -1.70
C LEU A 92 2.76 12.32 -1.26
N ILE A 93 2.37 11.05 -1.35
CA ILE A 93 3.17 9.90 -0.93
C ILE A 93 3.38 9.01 -2.16
N PRO A 94 4.62 8.80 -2.63
CA PRO A 94 4.87 7.81 -3.67
C PRO A 94 4.68 6.39 -3.15
N GLN A 95 4.25 5.48 -4.04
CA GLN A 95 4.25 4.04 -3.79
C GLN A 95 5.15 3.35 -4.79
N PHE A 96 5.95 2.42 -4.27
CA PHE A 96 6.71 1.43 -5.02
C PHE A 96 6.29 0.04 -4.55
N GLN A 97 5.78 -0.78 -5.48
CA GLN A 97 5.29 -2.12 -5.16
C GLN A 97 6.45 -3.08 -4.93
N ALA A 98 6.69 -3.41 -3.66
CA ALA A 98 7.79 -4.25 -3.23
C ALA A 98 7.38 -5.71 -3.05
N LEU A 99 8.35 -6.59 -3.22
CA LEU A 99 8.32 -8.04 -3.01
C LEU A 99 7.36 -8.78 -3.95
N GLY A 100 6.05 -8.66 -3.78
CA GLY A 100 5.01 -9.20 -4.66
C GLY A 100 4.73 -8.30 -5.85
N HIS A 101 3.73 -8.69 -6.66
CA HIS A 101 3.30 -7.93 -7.84
C HIS A 101 4.44 -7.56 -8.81
N GLN A 102 5.39 -8.49 -9.00
CA GLN A 102 6.47 -8.29 -9.99
C GLN A 102 6.08 -8.78 -11.38
N SER A 103 4.80 -9.06 -11.58
CA SER A 103 4.17 -9.35 -12.87
C SER A 103 2.69 -9.03 -12.80
N TRP A 104 2.08 -8.81 -13.95
CA TRP A 104 0.64 -8.72 -14.10
C TRP A 104 0.21 -9.42 -15.38
N ALA A 105 -0.77 -10.32 -15.30
CA ALA A 105 -1.20 -11.17 -16.42
C ALA A 105 0.01 -11.82 -17.10
N LYS A 106 0.20 -11.62 -18.41
CA LYS A 106 1.30 -12.19 -19.18
C LYS A 106 2.62 -11.40 -19.12
N SER A 107 2.62 -10.25 -18.42
CA SER A 107 3.76 -9.34 -18.40
C SER A 107 4.54 -9.43 -17.08
N THR A 108 5.81 -9.76 -17.14
CA THR A 108 6.78 -9.65 -16.03
C THR A 108 7.33 -8.23 -16.01
N PHE A 109 7.46 -7.64 -14.83
CA PHE A 109 7.92 -6.27 -14.65
C PHE A 109 9.45 -6.14 -14.75
N PRO A 110 9.95 -4.91 -14.93
CA PRO A 110 11.36 -4.67 -15.30
C PRO A 110 12.38 -5.39 -14.41
N LEU A 111 12.23 -5.39 -13.09
CA LEU A 111 13.20 -6.01 -12.19
C LEU A 111 13.44 -7.49 -12.52
N LEU A 112 12.38 -8.27 -12.62
CA LEU A 112 12.50 -9.71 -12.89
C LEU A 112 12.72 -10.01 -14.38
N THR A 113 12.48 -9.05 -15.26
CA THR A 113 12.84 -9.16 -16.69
C THR A 113 14.33 -8.95 -16.90
N GLN A 114 14.91 -7.95 -16.24
CA GLN A 114 16.35 -7.63 -16.35
C GLN A 114 17.21 -8.57 -15.48
N TYR A 115 16.68 -8.95 -14.31
CA TYR A 115 17.38 -9.76 -13.32
C TYR A 115 16.56 -11.03 -12.96
N PRO A 116 16.38 -11.99 -13.89
CA PRO A 116 15.55 -13.17 -13.67
C PRO A 116 16.05 -14.06 -12.54
N GLN A 117 17.33 -13.95 -12.14
CA GLN A 117 17.89 -14.64 -10.96
C GLN A 117 17.30 -14.16 -9.63
N PHE A 118 16.58 -13.02 -9.61
CA PHE A 118 15.91 -12.49 -8.43
C PHE A 118 14.56 -13.14 -8.17
N ASP A 119 13.99 -13.82 -9.17
CA ASP A 119 12.68 -14.45 -9.07
C ASP A 119 12.64 -15.51 -7.95
N GLU A 120 11.57 -15.51 -7.15
CA GLU A 120 11.30 -16.52 -6.12
C GLU A 120 10.99 -17.89 -6.75
N THR A 121 10.54 -17.92 -8.01
CA THR A 121 10.20 -19.11 -8.76
C THR A 121 10.96 -19.19 -10.09
N PRO A 122 12.32 -19.20 -10.05
CA PRO A 122 13.13 -19.09 -11.25
C PRO A 122 12.89 -20.25 -12.23
N GLY A 123 12.63 -19.89 -13.48
CA GLY A 123 12.39 -20.88 -14.55
C GLY A 123 11.02 -21.55 -14.54
N LEU A 124 10.15 -21.23 -13.56
CA LEU A 124 8.78 -21.73 -13.52
C LEU A 124 7.81 -20.67 -14.11
N TYR A 125 6.61 -21.14 -14.44
CA TYR A 125 5.49 -20.31 -14.91
C TYR A 125 5.82 -19.45 -16.15
N PRO A 126 6.13 -20.06 -17.31
CA PRO A 126 6.34 -19.32 -18.54
C PRO A 126 5.16 -18.40 -18.83
N HIS A 127 5.43 -17.16 -19.21
CA HIS A 127 4.41 -16.12 -19.43
C HIS A 127 3.46 -15.90 -18.23
N ASN A 128 3.87 -16.24 -17.02
CA ASN A 128 3.11 -16.17 -15.77
C ASN A 128 1.86 -17.07 -15.75
N ASP A 129 1.83 -18.13 -16.59
CA ASP A 129 0.71 -19.06 -16.61
C ASP A 129 0.60 -19.85 -15.30
N GLY A 130 -0.60 -19.86 -14.71
CA GLY A 130 -0.89 -20.60 -13.48
C GLY A 130 -0.56 -19.85 -12.18
N ILE A 131 -0.12 -18.59 -12.24
CA ILE A 131 0.09 -17.73 -11.07
C ILE A 131 -0.65 -16.41 -11.21
N TYR A 132 -0.93 -15.77 -10.08
CA TYR A 132 -1.50 -14.42 -10.05
C TYR A 132 -0.43 -13.37 -10.34
N CYS A 133 0.63 -13.37 -9.52
CA CYS A 133 1.78 -12.48 -9.72
C CYS A 133 3.07 -13.13 -9.22
N ARG A 134 4.20 -12.61 -9.71
CA ARG A 134 5.54 -13.00 -9.26
C ARG A 134 5.96 -12.24 -8.01
N SER A 135 6.89 -12.84 -7.25
CA SER A 135 7.62 -12.17 -6.19
C SER A 135 9.11 -12.29 -6.44
N TRP A 136 9.90 -11.35 -5.95
CA TRP A 136 11.35 -11.56 -5.87
C TRP A 136 11.74 -12.33 -4.62
N CYS A 137 12.90 -12.97 -4.66
CA CYS A 137 13.49 -13.68 -3.52
C CYS A 137 13.97 -12.70 -2.43
N PRO A 138 13.37 -12.67 -1.23
CA PRO A 138 13.77 -11.74 -0.16
C PRO A 138 15.17 -12.00 0.42
N LEU A 139 15.78 -13.13 0.05
CA LEU A 139 17.13 -13.51 0.47
C LEU A 139 18.18 -13.28 -0.61
N HIS A 140 17.81 -12.73 -1.78
CA HIS A 140 18.80 -12.43 -2.80
C HIS A 140 19.56 -11.16 -2.42
N PRO A 141 20.90 -11.20 -2.27
CA PRO A 141 21.68 -10.10 -1.69
C PRO A 141 21.69 -8.82 -2.55
N GLU A 142 21.46 -8.96 -3.86
CA GLU A 142 21.53 -7.85 -4.80
C GLU A 142 20.19 -7.13 -5.05
N VAL A 143 19.05 -7.69 -4.59
CA VAL A 143 17.73 -7.08 -4.80
C VAL A 143 17.61 -5.75 -4.05
N ASN A 144 17.83 -5.79 -2.73
CA ASN A 144 17.65 -4.63 -1.87
C ASN A 144 18.52 -3.43 -2.27
N PRO A 145 19.84 -3.59 -2.60
CA PRO A 145 20.65 -2.48 -3.09
C PRO A 145 20.06 -1.75 -4.30
N ILE A 146 19.51 -2.48 -5.26
CA ILE A 146 18.88 -1.91 -6.46
C ILE A 146 17.56 -1.22 -6.09
N VAL A 147 16.66 -1.94 -5.43
CA VAL A 147 15.31 -1.44 -5.13
C VAL A 147 15.36 -0.23 -4.19
N PHE A 148 16.28 -0.20 -3.24
CA PHE A 148 16.45 0.95 -2.34
C PHE A 148 16.92 2.21 -3.08
N GLN A 149 17.72 2.09 -4.14
CA GLN A 149 18.06 3.24 -4.97
C GLN A 149 16.84 3.79 -5.70
N LEU A 150 15.95 2.91 -6.22
CA LEU A 150 14.70 3.36 -6.83
C LEU A 150 13.81 4.07 -5.80
N CYS A 151 13.66 3.51 -4.60
CA CYS A 151 12.92 4.14 -3.52
C CYS A 151 13.49 5.51 -3.12
N ASP A 152 14.80 5.62 -3.06
CA ASP A 152 15.50 6.87 -2.74
C ASP A 152 15.25 7.95 -3.80
N GLU A 153 15.33 7.62 -5.09
CA GLU A 153 15.01 8.54 -6.17
C GLU A 153 13.54 9.01 -6.12
N LEU A 154 12.59 8.10 -5.82
CA LEU A 154 11.19 8.49 -5.63
C LEU A 154 11.02 9.42 -4.43
N LEU A 155 11.63 9.13 -3.30
CA LEU A 155 11.57 9.99 -2.12
C LEU A 155 12.11 11.39 -2.41
N GLU A 156 13.20 11.49 -3.16
CA GLU A 156 13.83 12.75 -3.54
C GLU A 156 12.97 13.52 -4.55
N ALA A 157 12.52 12.86 -5.61
CA ALA A 157 11.70 13.49 -6.65
C ALA A 157 10.35 14.02 -6.10
N PHE A 158 9.70 13.23 -5.25
CA PHE A 158 8.42 13.60 -4.62
C PHE A 158 8.60 14.50 -3.39
N GLU A 159 9.81 14.84 -2.98
CA GLU A 159 10.12 15.53 -1.73
C GLU A 159 9.36 14.91 -0.53
N ALA A 160 9.23 13.57 -0.56
CA ALA A 160 8.32 12.84 0.30
C ALA A 160 8.91 12.56 1.69
N LYS A 161 8.04 12.57 2.70
CA LYS A 161 8.35 12.17 4.09
C LYS A 161 7.75 10.82 4.46
N ALA A 162 7.21 10.11 3.47
CA ALA A 162 6.66 8.78 3.59
C ALA A 162 6.79 8.03 2.26
N LEU A 163 6.90 6.71 2.31
CA LEU A 163 6.81 5.82 1.16
C LEU A 163 5.83 4.69 1.47
N HIS A 164 4.94 4.40 0.53
CA HIS A 164 4.14 3.18 0.57
C HIS A 164 4.88 2.08 -0.20
N VAL A 165 5.14 0.94 0.46
CA VAL A 165 5.96 -0.14 -0.12
C VAL A 165 5.13 -1.28 -0.72
N GLY A 166 3.81 -1.14 -0.81
CA GLY A 166 2.94 -2.20 -1.31
C GLY A 166 2.94 -3.42 -0.40
N MET A 167 3.50 -4.54 -0.87
CA MET A 167 3.62 -5.83 -0.16
C MET A 167 2.29 -6.56 0.07
N ASP A 168 1.26 -6.21 -0.68
CA ASP A 168 0.01 -6.97 -0.76
C ASP A 168 0.17 -8.21 -1.63
N GLU A 169 -0.72 -9.15 -1.41
CA GLU A 169 -0.89 -10.36 -2.24
C GLU A 169 0.42 -11.09 -2.56
N VAL A 170 1.38 -11.09 -1.62
CA VAL A 170 2.62 -11.87 -1.71
C VAL A 170 2.28 -13.34 -1.55
N LEU A 171 1.88 -13.98 -2.66
CA LEU A 171 1.42 -15.36 -2.68
C LEU A 171 2.59 -16.34 -2.81
N LEU A 172 3.59 -15.99 -3.62
CA LEU A 172 4.80 -16.80 -3.84
C LEU A 172 5.92 -16.31 -2.92
N ILE A 173 6.16 -17.06 -1.84
CA ILE A 173 7.26 -16.80 -0.90
C ILE A 173 7.65 -18.10 -0.19
N GLY A 174 8.95 -18.36 -0.02
CA GLY A 174 9.44 -19.59 0.59
C GLY A 174 9.24 -20.80 -0.32
N GLU A 175 9.26 -20.59 -1.64
CA GLU A 175 8.99 -21.62 -2.62
C GLU A 175 10.14 -22.63 -2.75
N ASN A 176 9.77 -23.90 -2.99
CA ASN A 176 10.76 -24.98 -3.10
C ASN A 176 11.70 -24.84 -4.31
N SER A 177 11.30 -24.07 -5.31
CA SER A 177 12.10 -23.73 -6.49
C SER A 177 13.16 -22.68 -6.22
N CYS A 178 12.97 -21.85 -5.18
CA CYS A 178 13.94 -20.84 -4.80
C CYS A 178 15.15 -21.48 -4.08
N PRO A 179 16.37 -21.37 -4.63
CA PRO A 179 17.54 -21.99 -3.99
C PRO A 179 17.91 -21.37 -2.64
N ARG A 180 17.42 -20.16 -2.35
CA ARG A 180 17.69 -19.44 -1.09
C ARG A 180 16.56 -19.58 -0.07
N CYS A 181 15.31 -19.61 -0.52
CA CYS A 181 14.13 -19.60 0.34
C CYS A 181 13.59 -20.99 0.67
N LYS A 182 13.97 -22.02 -0.11
CA LYS A 182 13.52 -23.40 0.08
C LYS A 182 13.66 -23.86 1.53
N GLY A 183 12.54 -24.37 2.08
CA GLY A 183 12.49 -24.93 3.44
C GLY A 183 12.58 -23.89 4.58
N LYS A 184 12.54 -22.60 4.27
CA LYS A 184 12.53 -21.54 5.29
C LYS A 184 11.10 -21.17 5.68
N ASN A 185 10.96 -20.63 6.89
CA ASN A 185 9.67 -20.17 7.41
C ASN A 185 9.19 -18.93 6.63
N ARG A 186 7.99 -19.00 6.06
CA ARG A 186 7.42 -17.94 5.23
C ARG A 186 7.15 -16.64 5.99
N ALA A 187 6.73 -16.75 7.26
CA ALA A 187 6.54 -15.56 8.11
C ALA A 187 7.88 -14.86 8.41
N GLU A 188 8.95 -15.62 8.66
CA GLU A 188 10.29 -15.04 8.86
C GLU A 188 10.82 -14.37 7.60
N LEU A 189 10.59 -14.98 6.42
CA LEU A 189 10.98 -14.38 5.14
C LEU A 189 10.23 -13.08 4.88
N PHE A 190 8.92 -13.05 5.11
CA PHE A 190 8.10 -11.86 4.94
C PHE A 190 8.48 -10.78 5.95
N ALA A 191 8.63 -11.14 7.23
CA ALA A 191 9.10 -10.23 8.26
C ALA A 191 10.50 -9.67 7.96
N LYS A 192 11.40 -10.47 7.38
CA LYS A 192 12.72 -9.99 6.95
C LYS A 192 12.59 -8.93 5.86
N ALA A 193 11.80 -9.19 4.81
CA ALA A 193 11.59 -8.21 3.75
C ALA A 193 11.07 -6.89 4.31
N ILE A 194 10.05 -6.93 5.17
CA ILE A 194 9.49 -5.73 5.82
C ILE A 194 10.55 -5.00 6.66
N LYS A 195 11.33 -5.73 7.45
CA LYS A 195 12.39 -5.15 8.31
C LYS A 195 13.50 -4.49 7.50
N ASP A 196 13.88 -5.07 6.36
CA ASP A 196 14.90 -4.49 5.49
C ASP A 196 14.45 -3.13 4.95
N PHE A 197 13.19 -3.02 4.49
CA PHE A 197 12.61 -1.74 4.06
C PHE A 197 12.47 -0.76 5.23
N HIS A 198 12.02 -1.21 6.40
CA HIS A 198 11.93 -0.38 7.58
C HIS A 198 13.29 0.17 8.01
N GLU A 199 14.32 -0.66 8.03
CA GLU A 199 15.70 -0.23 8.34
C GLU A 199 16.18 0.84 7.35
N HIS A 200 15.91 0.66 6.05
CA HIS A 200 16.30 1.62 5.03
C HIS A 200 15.49 2.92 5.13
N LEU A 201 14.16 2.83 5.11
CA LEU A 201 13.28 3.99 5.03
C LEU A 201 13.16 4.74 6.36
N VAL A 202 12.86 4.00 7.44
CA VAL A 202 12.57 4.64 8.73
C VAL A 202 13.86 4.98 9.48
N LYS A 203 14.80 4.02 9.59
CA LYS A 203 16.00 4.22 10.40
C LYS A 203 17.06 5.05 9.69
N LYS A 204 17.31 4.80 8.38
CA LYS A 204 18.38 5.50 7.65
C LYS A 204 17.89 6.78 6.97
N ARG A 205 16.70 6.74 6.31
CA ARG A 205 16.17 7.90 5.59
C ARG A 205 15.29 8.81 6.45
N GLY A 206 14.80 8.34 7.60
CA GLY A 206 13.98 9.12 8.54
C GLY A 206 12.59 9.46 7.99
N VAL A 207 12.02 8.59 7.13
CA VAL A 207 10.68 8.76 6.56
C VAL A 207 9.71 7.71 7.11
N GLU A 208 8.42 7.97 7.00
CA GLU A 208 7.38 7.01 7.39
C GLU A 208 7.26 5.89 6.34
N MET A 209 6.95 4.68 6.79
CA MET A 209 6.68 3.53 5.93
C MET A 209 5.22 3.13 6.02
N LEU A 210 4.56 2.99 4.86
CA LEU A 210 3.22 2.43 4.74
C LEU A 210 3.28 1.11 3.99
N MET A 211 2.35 0.19 4.28
CA MET A 211 2.18 -1.05 3.52
C MET A 211 0.74 -1.56 3.60
N TRP A 212 0.37 -2.43 2.66
CA TRP A 212 -0.90 -3.18 2.73
C TRP A 212 -0.85 -4.24 3.82
N GLY A 213 -1.99 -4.53 4.45
CA GLY A 213 -2.06 -5.36 5.66
C GLY A 213 -2.43 -6.82 5.45
N ASP A 214 -2.93 -7.21 4.29
CA ASP A 214 -3.55 -8.51 4.01
C ASP A 214 -2.66 -9.72 4.37
N ARG A 215 -1.36 -9.66 4.07
CA ARG A 215 -0.45 -10.80 4.37
C ARG A 215 -0.03 -10.90 5.83
N LEU A 216 -0.49 -9.97 6.69
CA LEU A 216 -0.31 -10.01 8.15
C LEU A 216 -1.53 -10.60 8.90
N LEU A 217 -2.60 -10.92 8.18
CA LEU A 217 -3.83 -11.48 8.72
C LEU A 217 -3.92 -12.97 8.38
N ASP A 218 -4.25 -13.82 9.36
CA ASP A 218 -4.46 -15.26 9.12
C ASP A 218 -5.92 -15.52 8.72
N SER A 219 -6.14 -16.01 7.50
CA SER A 219 -7.47 -16.21 6.95
C SER A 219 -8.34 -17.16 7.76
N ALA A 220 -7.75 -18.18 8.37
CA ALA A 220 -8.46 -19.19 9.16
C ALA A 220 -9.01 -18.59 10.47
N SER A 221 -8.29 -17.65 11.09
CA SER A 221 -8.70 -17.06 12.38
C SER A 221 -9.48 -15.78 12.24
N ILE A 222 -9.20 -14.95 11.20
CA ILE A 222 -9.87 -13.65 11.00
C ILE A 222 -11.20 -13.78 10.26
N GLY A 223 -11.42 -14.87 9.52
CA GLY A 223 -12.63 -15.10 8.75
C GLY A 223 -12.72 -14.38 7.42
N TYR A 224 -11.61 -13.84 6.91
CA TYR A 224 -11.51 -13.23 5.58
C TYR A 224 -11.10 -14.25 4.51
N ALA A 225 -11.53 -14.03 3.27
CA ALA A 225 -11.11 -14.84 2.13
C ALA A 225 -9.63 -14.59 1.80
N GLY A 226 -9.01 -15.52 1.07
CA GLY A 226 -7.57 -15.54 0.80
C GLY A 226 -6.95 -14.31 0.11
N TRP A 227 -7.77 -13.42 -0.48
CA TRP A 227 -7.30 -12.13 -0.97
C TRP A 227 -7.05 -11.15 0.19
N GLU A 228 -8.01 -10.97 1.08
CA GLU A 228 -7.95 -10.02 2.20
C GLU A 228 -7.17 -10.56 3.41
N ALA A 229 -6.71 -11.81 3.37
CA ALA A 229 -5.92 -12.44 4.43
C ALA A 229 -5.02 -13.55 3.87
N ALA A 230 -3.98 -13.90 4.61
CA ALA A 230 -3.02 -14.92 4.23
C ALA A 230 -3.48 -16.34 4.58
N ASP A 231 -3.35 -17.26 3.65
CA ASP A 231 -3.45 -18.70 3.83
C ASP A 231 -2.11 -19.42 3.56
N ASN A 232 -1.10 -18.67 3.17
CA ASN A 232 0.22 -19.16 2.78
C ASN A 232 1.28 -19.16 3.90
N GLY A 233 0.89 -18.83 5.15
CA GLY A 233 1.76 -18.89 6.32
C GLY A 233 2.59 -17.64 6.58
N THR A 234 2.30 -16.50 5.97
CA THR A 234 2.99 -15.22 6.22
C THR A 234 2.43 -14.47 7.44
N ALA A 235 1.17 -14.71 7.82
CA ALA A 235 0.47 -13.97 8.86
C ALA A 235 1.22 -13.82 10.21
N PRO A 236 1.95 -14.83 10.73
CA PRO A 236 2.69 -14.64 12.00
C PRO A 236 3.76 -13.55 11.94
N ALA A 237 4.13 -13.04 10.76
CA ALA A 237 5.02 -11.89 10.61
C ALA A 237 4.49 -10.64 11.35
N ILE A 238 3.17 -10.53 11.58
CA ILE A 238 2.56 -9.43 12.33
C ILE A 238 3.23 -9.20 13.68
N ASP A 239 3.68 -10.24 14.36
CA ASP A 239 4.35 -10.15 15.65
C ASP A 239 5.87 -9.93 15.56
N MET A 240 6.44 -10.03 14.36
CA MET A 240 7.88 -9.98 14.14
C MET A 240 8.37 -8.63 13.60
N ILE A 241 7.48 -7.72 13.21
CA ILE A 241 7.81 -6.46 12.52
C ILE A 241 7.66 -5.23 13.42
N PRO A 242 8.36 -4.11 13.10
CA PRO A 242 8.22 -2.84 13.81
C PRO A 242 6.78 -2.31 13.81
N LYS A 243 6.38 -1.66 14.92
CA LYS A 243 4.98 -1.21 15.12
C LYS A 243 4.73 0.25 14.71
N ASP A 244 5.76 0.97 14.33
CA ASP A 244 5.69 2.33 13.78
C ASP A 244 5.32 2.39 12.28
N ILE A 245 5.14 1.23 11.63
CA ILE A 245 4.62 1.10 10.28
C ILE A 245 3.13 1.47 10.24
N ILE A 246 2.68 2.14 9.18
CA ILE A 246 1.27 2.39 8.91
C ILE A 246 0.72 1.24 8.06
N ILE A 247 -0.31 0.58 8.58
CA ILE A 247 -1.00 -0.51 7.88
C ILE A 247 -2.20 0.04 7.13
N CYS A 248 -2.19 -0.06 5.81
CA CYS A 248 -3.33 0.19 4.94
C CYS A 248 -4.16 -1.11 4.87
N ASP A 249 -5.25 -1.15 5.62
CA ASP A 249 -6.09 -2.33 5.83
C ASP A 249 -7.28 -2.31 4.87
N TRP A 250 -7.20 -3.06 3.75
CA TRP A 250 -8.13 -2.94 2.64
C TRP A 250 -9.27 -3.97 2.69
N HIS A 251 -10.50 -3.46 2.51
CA HIS A 251 -11.74 -4.23 2.45
C HIS A 251 -12.68 -3.65 1.41
N TYR A 252 -13.08 -4.43 0.42
CA TYR A 252 -13.87 -3.95 -0.71
C TYR A 252 -15.34 -4.37 -0.68
N GLY A 253 -15.67 -5.36 0.15
CA GLY A 253 -17.03 -5.79 0.39
C GLY A 253 -17.63 -5.12 1.64
N LYS A 254 -18.94 -4.82 1.59
CA LYS A 254 -19.69 -4.38 2.76
C LYS A 254 -19.78 -5.49 3.79
N ARG A 255 -19.45 -5.17 5.05
CA ARG A 255 -19.50 -6.08 6.21
C ARG A 255 -20.13 -5.37 7.40
N ASP A 256 -20.62 -6.14 8.36
CA ASP A 256 -21.14 -5.63 9.64
C ASP A 256 -20.00 -5.32 10.62
N ASP A 257 -18.87 -6.02 10.48
CA ASP A 257 -17.64 -5.82 11.24
C ASP A 257 -16.37 -5.99 10.40
N TYR A 258 -15.27 -5.44 10.93
CA TYR A 258 -13.95 -5.52 10.32
C TYR A 258 -12.91 -5.84 11.42
N PRO A 259 -12.79 -7.12 11.84
CA PRO A 259 -11.98 -7.54 12.98
C PRO A 259 -10.47 -7.28 12.79
N SER A 260 -9.98 -7.04 11.59
CA SER A 260 -8.59 -6.63 11.32
C SER A 260 -8.24 -5.28 11.95
N ILE A 261 -9.18 -4.33 11.96
CA ILE A 261 -8.96 -2.98 12.50
C ILE A 261 -8.57 -3.03 14.00
N PRO A 262 -9.42 -3.60 14.91
CA PRO A 262 -9.02 -3.73 16.31
C PRO A 262 -7.78 -4.61 16.49
N LEU A 263 -7.60 -5.66 15.68
CA LEU A 263 -6.41 -6.49 15.75
C LEU A 263 -5.11 -5.69 15.50
N PHE A 264 -5.05 -4.90 14.43
CA PHE A 264 -3.87 -4.07 14.14
C PHE A 264 -3.63 -3.02 15.23
N LEU A 265 -4.70 -2.39 15.76
CA LEU A 265 -4.59 -1.45 16.87
C LEU A 265 -4.08 -2.15 18.15
N GLU A 266 -4.57 -3.33 18.50
CA GLU A 266 -4.10 -4.14 19.63
C GLU A 266 -2.63 -4.54 19.48
N LYS A 267 -2.20 -4.85 18.25
CA LYS A 267 -0.80 -5.14 17.92
C LYS A 267 0.09 -3.89 17.93
N GLY A 268 -0.48 -2.69 18.11
CA GLY A 268 0.27 -1.44 18.26
C GLY A 268 0.52 -0.67 16.97
N PHE A 269 -0.06 -1.06 15.86
CA PHE A 269 0.10 -0.37 14.58
C PHE A 269 -0.77 0.88 14.45
N ARG A 270 -0.35 1.79 13.58
CA ARG A 270 -1.21 2.83 13.03
C ARG A 270 -1.98 2.23 11.86
N VAL A 271 -3.28 2.52 11.75
CA VAL A 271 -4.18 1.89 10.79
C VAL A 271 -4.84 2.92 9.90
N LEU A 272 -4.84 2.65 8.61
CA LEU A 272 -5.54 3.41 7.59
C LEU A 272 -6.49 2.47 6.83
N PRO A 273 -7.74 2.28 7.31
CA PRO A 273 -8.72 1.44 6.65
C PRO A 273 -8.97 1.90 5.22
N THR A 274 -9.07 0.95 4.29
CA THR A 274 -9.01 1.23 2.87
C THR A 274 -10.18 0.59 2.13
N SER A 275 -10.95 1.39 1.40
CA SER A 275 -12.04 0.94 0.53
C SER A 275 -11.72 1.10 -0.96
N TRP A 276 -12.60 0.58 -1.79
CA TRP A 276 -12.54 0.75 -3.23
C TRP A 276 -13.79 1.50 -3.75
N ARG A 277 -14.39 1.06 -4.84
CA ARG A 277 -15.41 1.74 -5.66
C ARG A 277 -16.84 1.67 -5.11
N ASP A 278 -17.16 0.72 -4.23
CA ASP A 278 -18.50 0.54 -3.68
C ASP A 278 -18.76 1.54 -2.54
N ALA A 279 -19.76 2.40 -2.73
CA ALA A 279 -20.07 3.46 -1.77
C ALA A 279 -20.66 2.94 -0.46
N GLU A 280 -21.43 1.84 -0.49
CA GLU A 280 -22.01 1.25 0.72
C GLU A 280 -20.93 0.52 1.55
N ALA A 281 -20.01 -0.19 0.86
CA ALA A 281 -18.86 -0.80 1.51
C ALA A 281 -17.95 0.26 2.12
N ALA A 282 -17.66 1.35 1.39
CA ALA A 282 -16.89 2.46 1.91
C ALA A 282 -17.54 3.11 3.14
N ALA A 283 -18.86 3.35 3.09
CA ALA A 283 -19.61 3.88 4.22
C ALA A 283 -19.53 2.97 5.46
N ALA A 284 -19.80 1.67 5.28
CA ALA A 284 -19.77 0.69 6.37
C ALA A 284 -18.37 0.60 7.02
N LEU A 285 -17.30 0.60 6.21
CA LEU A 285 -15.93 0.55 6.71
C LEU A 285 -15.57 1.83 7.48
N VAL A 286 -15.94 3.01 6.97
CA VAL A 286 -15.72 4.28 7.68
C VAL A 286 -16.48 4.31 8.99
N ASP A 287 -17.78 3.97 8.99
CA ASP A 287 -18.62 3.99 10.20
C ASP A 287 -18.06 3.02 11.26
N PHE A 288 -17.57 1.84 10.85
CA PHE A 288 -16.92 0.91 11.76
C PHE A 288 -15.61 1.48 12.31
N SER A 289 -14.78 2.08 11.46
CA SER A 289 -13.49 2.68 11.85
C SER A 289 -13.66 3.82 12.86
N LEU A 290 -14.71 4.62 12.72
CA LEU A 290 -15.01 5.74 13.62
C LEU A 290 -15.29 5.30 15.05
N LYS A 291 -15.71 4.03 15.30
CA LYS A 291 -15.84 3.46 16.65
C LYS A 291 -14.50 3.44 17.41
N PHE A 292 -13.37 3.46 16.69
CA PHE A 292 -12.01 3.51 17.21
C PHE A 292 -11.37 4.90 17.09
N GLY A 293 -12.16 5.90 16.73
CA GLY A 293 -11.69 7.27 16.48
C GLY A 293 -11.03 7.96 17.68
N SER A 294 -11.20 7.47 18.92
CA SER A 294 -10.47 7.97 20.09
C SER A 294 -9.00 7.52 20.13
N ASP A 295 -8.64 6.44 19.44
CA ASP A 295 -7.26 5.98 19.32
C ASP A 295 -6.52 6.82 18.27
N LYS A 296 -5.43 7.46 18.68
CA LYS A 296 -4.62 8.31 17.77
C LYS A 296 -3.95 7.52 16.64
N ARG A 297 -3.90 6.20 16.75
CA ARG A 297 -3.35 5.29 15.73
C ARG A 297 -4.35 5.03 14.60
N MET A 298 -5.65 5.31 14.80
CA MET A 298 -6.65 5.34 13.73
C MET A 298 -6.45 6.62 12.93
N LEU A 299 -5.85 6.51 11.73
CA LEU A 299 -5.42 7.68 10.96
C LEU A 299 -6.53 8.31 10.12
N GLY A 300 -7.57 7.58 9.78
CA GLY A 300 -8.64 8.05 8.91
C GLY A 300 -9.09 6.99 7.92
N HIS A 301 -9.13 7.32 6.62
CA HIS A 301 -9.59 6.40 5.59
C HIS A 301 -8.89 6.66 4.25
N LEU A 302 -8.63 5.59 3.49
CA LEU A 302 -8.09 5.63 2.13
C LEU A 302 -9.11 5.06 1.14
N CYS A 303 -9.35 5.76 0.03
CA CYS A 303 -10.08 5.20 -1.11
C CYS A 303 -9.08 4.83 -2.20
N THR A 304 -9.17 3.62 -2.76
CA THR A 304 -8.34 3.20 -3.89
C THR A 304 -9.08 3.36 -5.20
N LEU A 305 -8.36 3.68 -6.28
CA LEU A 305 -8.92 3.61 -7.62
C LEU A 305 -8.47 2.35 -8.37
N TRP A 306 -7.26 1.85 -8.13
CA TRP A 306 -6.61 0.76 -8.88
C TRP A 306 -6.57 1.04 -10.39
N ARG A 307 -6.46 2.28 -10.74
CA ARG A 307 -6.32 2.81 -12.11
C ARG A 307 -5.82 4.24 -12.08
N ALA A 308 -5.44 4.74 -13.23
CA ALA A 308 -5.22 6.17 -13.40
C ALA A 308 -6.50 6.98 -13.04
N PRO A 309 -6.38 8.19 -12.49
CA PRO A 309 -7.51 9.08 -12.30
C PRO A 309 -8.11 9.48 -13.64
N LYS A 310 -9.36 9.91 -13.65
CA LYS A 310 -10.07 10.46 -14.82
C LYS A 310 -10.41 11.92 -14.60
N ASP A 311 -10.57 12.65 -15.66
CA ASP A 311 -11.11 14.02 -15.58
C ASP A 311 -12.51 13.99 -14.94
N GLY A 312 -12.74 14.85 -13.94
CA GLY A 312 -13.98 14.90 -13.16
C GLY A 312 -14.09 13.87 -12.03
N GLU A 313 -13.06 13.08 -11.75
CA GLU A 313 -13.06 11.98 -10.76
C GLU A 313 -13.55 12.42 -9.39
N SER A 314 -13.12 13.58 -8.91
CA SER A 314 -13.46 14.10 -7.58
C SER A 314 -14.96 14.36 -7.38
N ALA A 315 -15.67 14.72 -8.43
CA ALA A 315 -17.11 14.99 -8.42
C ALA A 315 -17.94 13.70 -8.62
N GLU A 316 -17.42 12.74 -9.37
CA GLU A 316 -18.18 11.59 -9.86
C GLU A 316 -18.04 10.32 -9.01
N ASN A 317 -16.95 10.19 -8.23
CA ASN A 317 -16.70 8.94 -7.48
C ASN A 317 -17.52 8.86 -6.19
N PRO A 318 -18.54 7.96 -6.11
CA PRO A 318 -19.42 7.87 -4.95
C PRO A 318 -18.70 7.42 -3.66
N ALA A 319 -17.71 6.51 -3.77
CA ALA A 319 -16.98 6.02 -2.61
C ALA A 319 -16.12 7.12 -1.96
N ILE A 320 -15.44 7.95 -2.79
CA ILE A 320 -14.69 9.12 -2.30
C ILE A 320 -15.64 10.10 -1.60
N ARG A 321 -16.77 10.41 -2.22
CA ARG A 321 -17.74 11.36 -1.66
C ARG A 321 -18.30 10.91 -0.33
N ILE A 322 -18.74 9.66 -0.23
CA ILE A 322 -19.35 9.13 1.01
C ILE A 322 -18.31 9.02 2.13
N ALA A 323 -17.12 8.54 1.85
CA ALA A 323 -16.04 8.45 2.83
C ALA A 323 -15.66 9.84 3.37
N THR A 324 -15.48 10.82 2.48
CA THR A 324 -15.17 12.20 2.87
C THR A 324 -16.29 12.82 3.72
N GLN A 325 -17.55 12.63 3.33
CA GLN A 325 -18.70 13.15 4.07
C GLN A 325 -18.77 12.56 5.48
N ARG A 326 -18.59 11.22 5.64
CA ARG A 326 -18.63 10.53 6.92
C ARG A 326 -17.51 10.98 7.87
N LEU A 327 -16.29 11.12 7.35
CA LEU A 327 -15.16 11.56 8.17
C LEU A 327 -15.26 13.02 8.61
N LYS A 328 -15.84 13.90 7.78
CA LYS A 328 -16.06 15.31 8.14
C LYS A 328 -17.22 15.50 9.10
N ASN A 329 -18.24 14.66 9.00
CA ASN A 329 -19.47 14.76 9.80
C ASN A 329 -19.83 13.37 10.37
N PRO A 330 -19.05 12.85 11.35
CA PRO A 330 -19.35 11.57 11.99
C PRO A 330 -20.71 11.65 12.69
N GLN A 331 -21.58 10.68 12.40
CA GLN A 331 -22.92 10.58 13.01
C GLN A 331 -22.87 9.89 14.36
#